data_d46ba408c12cd9ee41feb8d5b1bdf3c7
#
_entry.id   d46ba408c12cd9ee41feb8d5b1bdf3c7
#
_cell.length_a   1.000
_cell.length_b   1.000
_cell.length_c   1.000
_cell.angle_alpha   90.00
_cell.angle_beta   90.00
_cell.angle_gamma   90.00
#
_symmetry.space_group_name_H-M   'P 1'
#
loop_
_entity.id
_entity.type
_entity.pdbx_description
1 polymer ?
#
loop_
_entity_poly.entity_id
_entity_poly.type
_entity_poly.pdbx_seq_one_letter_code
_entity_poly.pdbx_strand_id
1 'polypeptide(L)'
;MKVLCLGGAGKICREAAYDLVEFSNFKTITIGDYNESAGREVVEWLNDPRVDFKRVDVNNKEETVKLMQEHDIVMDGTTLSLNDQSTACMAEAGCHGINLNGFGDEYKYDREFKNRGKTHVPGFGMTPGTTDMMVKYAADQMETVEIVRVSHGAFRPIAFSASITETTTYEYDPNLPGRVVYEDGKFIQVEPFARPREIRLPRPYGTHSQYIIPHAETKTAAQYLSHKGVRLIEVRGTWPPKNMQLIKALYDWGFMRNDKVKVGNVEVGIMDAIGRYLMQAPEGQTTDLYGYALHVEVIGTKGGKKIQHILTHTHPASDGSVKGWEKLRAYTRCVGIPMAIGTQMIASGKIKMKGVIIPEFAF
;
A
#
# COMPACT_ATOMS: atom_id res chain seq x y z
N MET A 1 15.59 -2.83 19.95
CA MET A 1 15.75 -2.90 18.50
C MET A 1 15.67 -1.49 17.93
N LYS A 2 16.26 -1.28 16.75
CA LYS A 2 16.27 -0.01 16.02
C LYS A 2 15.46 -0.15 14.73
N VAL A 3 14.63 0.82 14.42
CA VAL A 3 13.85 0.85 13.17
C VAL A 3 14.26 2.04 12.32
N LEU A 4 14.44 1.81 11.02
CA LEU A 4 14.60 2.86 10.01
C LEU A 4 13.25 3.06 9.30
N CYS A 5 12.68 4.25 9.41
CA CYS A 5 11.52 4.70 8.66
C CYS A 5 12.01 5.35 7.37
N LEU A 6 12.18 4.57 6.30
CA LEU A 6 12.69 5.04 5.01
C LEU A 6 11.59 5.75 4.23
N GLY A 7 11.88 6.92 3.66
CA GLY A 7 10.84 7.83 3.15
C GLY A 7 10.02 8.45 4.28
N GLY A 8 10.63 8.58 5.47
CA GLY A 8 9.99 8.92 6.73
C GLY A 8 9.37 10.31 6.79
N ALA A 9 9.79 11.23 5.93
CA ALA A 9 9.16 12.55 5.78
C ALA A 9 7.84 12.49 4.96
N GLY A 10 7.58 11.39 4.27
CA GLY A 10 6.36 11.18 3.48
C GLY A 10 5.10 11.15 4.36
N LYS A 11 3.98 11.58 3.78
CA LYS A 11 2.69 11.75 4.50
C LYS A 11 2.17 10.48 5.19
N ILE A 12 2.45 9.30 4.65
CA ILE A 12 2.05 8.02 5.23
C ILE A 12 3.07 7.55 6.26
N CYS A 13 4.35 7.54 5.88
CA CYS A 13 5.40 6.97 6.71
C CYS A 13 5.61 7.75 8.03
N ARG A 14 5.45 9.08 8.02
CA ARG A 14 5.52 9.87 9.27
C ARG A 14 4.39 9.51 10.25
N GLU A 15 3.18 9.19 9.76
CA GLU A 15 2.08 8.77 10.63
C GLU A 15 2.26 7.34 11.12
N ALA A 16 2.91 6.47 10.33
CA ALA A 16 3.38 5.17 10.80
C ALA A 16 4.47 5.31 11.88
N ALA A 17 5.41 6.27 11.69
CA ALA A 17 6.42 6.58 12.70
C ALA A 17 5.80 7.12 14.01
N TYR A 18 4.73 7.93 13.92
CA TYR A 18 3.96 8.37 15.08
C TYR A 18 3.37 7.17 15.85
N ASP A 19 2.77 6.21 15.15
CA ASP A 19 2.24 4.99 15.78
C ASP A 19 3.35 4.19 16.47
N LEU A 20 4.54 4.10 15.87
CA LEU A 20 5.69 3.47 16.51
C LEU A 20 6.17 4.22 17.76
N VAL A 21 6.12 5.54 17.76
CA VAL A 21 6.44 6.35 18.95
C VAL A 21 5.47 6.05 20.08
N GLU A 22 4.18 6.01 19.81
CA GLU A 22 3.14 5.83 20.81
C GLU A 22 3.05 4.37 21.33
N PHE A 23 3.23 3.38 20.47
CA PHE A 23 2.85 2.00 20.78
C PHE A 23 3.99 0.98 20.67
N SER A 24 5.23 1.39 20.37
CA SER A 24 6.35 0.46 20.26
C SER A 24 7.40 0.62 21.33
N ASN A 25 8.21 -0.43 21.51
CA ASN A 25 9.37 -0.46 22.40
C ASN A 25 10.70 -0.35 21.62
N PHE A 26 10.70 0.26 20.44
CA PHE A 26 11.94 0.53 19.72
C PHE A 26 12.81 1.50 20.52
N LYS A 27 14.11 1.17 20.62
CA LYS A 27 15.08 2.03 21.31
C LYS A 27 15.46 3.25 20.47
N THR A 28 15.39 3.10 19.15
CA THR A 28 15.69 4.17 18.18
C THR A 28 14.72 4.04 17.02
N ILE A 29 14.16 5.17 16.61
CA ILE A 29 13.28 5.32 15.44
C ILE A 29 13.93 6.37 14.56
N THR A 30 14.59 5.94 13.49
CA THR A 30 15.33 6.85 12.60
C THR A 30 14.43 7.24 11.42
N ILE A 31 14.19 8.52 11.27
CA ILE A 31 13.53 9.10 10.08
C ILE A 31 14.58 9.23 8.98
N GLY A 32 14.51 8.35 7.98
CA GLY A 32 15.38 8.35 6.81
C GLY A 32 14.71 8.99 5.62
N ASP A 33 15.24 10.11 5.10
CA ASP A 33 14.67 10.78 3.93
C ASP A 33 15.78 11.56 3.18
N TYR A 34 15.57 11.80 1.88
CA TYR A 34 16.49 12.63 1.10
C TYR A 34 16.27 14.13 1.37
N ASN A 35 15.07 14.51 1.78
CA ASN A 35 14.69 15.88 2.12
C ASN A 35 14.97 16.17 3.60
N GLU A 36 16.11 16.76 3.87
CA GLU A 36 16.57 17.04 5.22
C GLU A 36 15.62 17.95 6.01
N SER A 37 15.11 19.03 5.39
CA SER A 37 14.20 19.95 6.06
C SER A 37 12.92 19.24 6.50
N ALA A 38 12.27 18.53 5.59
CA ALA A 38 11.05 17.80 5.90
C ALA A 38 11.28 16.67 6.94
N GLY A 39 12.44 16.00 6.88
CA GLY A 39 12.80 14.97 7.86
C GLY A 39 12.98 15.53 9.27
N ARG A 40 13.64 16.68 9.40
CA ARG A 40 13.81 17.37 10.70
C ARG A 40 12.48 17.89 11.25
N GLU A 41 11.60 18.43 10.40
CA GLU A 41 10.24 18.82 10.79
C GLU A 41 9.43 17.63 11.36
N VAL A 42 9.61 16.43 10.80
CA VAL A 42 8.97 15.23 11.34
C VAL A 42 9.54 14.84 12.70
N VAL A 43 10.86 14.92 12.91
CA VAL A 43 11.47 14.67 14.23
C VAL A 43 10.92 15.66 15.28
N GLU A 44 10.85 16.94 14.95
CA GLU A 44 10.26 17.96 15.84
C GLU A 44 8.77 17.68 16.12
N TRP A 45 8.02 17.29 15.10
CA TRP A 45 6.60 16.96 15.22
C TRP A 45 6.35 15.75 16.10
N LEU A 46 7.19 14.68 15.99
CA LEU A 46 7.13 13.49 16.82
C LEU A 46 7.51 13.76 18.27
N ASN A 47 8.47 14.66 18.50
CA ASN A 47 8.90 15.13 19.83
C ASN A 47 9.16 13.99 20.85
N ASP A 48 9.90 12.97 20.45
CA ASP A 48 10.29 11.82 21.28
C ASP A 48 11.82 11.65 21.26
N PRO A 49 12.49 11.45 22.42
CA PRO A 49 13.94 11.35 22.49
C PRO A 49 14.53 10.12 21.78
N ARG A 50 13.72 9.14 21.40
CA ARG A 50 14.10 7.97 20.62
C ARG A 50 14.20 8.25 19.12
N VAL A 51 13.70 9.41 18.68
CA VAL A 51 13.58 9.76 17.25
C VAL A 51 14.75 10.59 16.82
N ASP A 52 15.44 10.17 15.77
CA ASP A 52 16.48 10.92 15.10
C ASP A 52 16.24 11.01 13.59
N PHE A 53 17.02 11.86 12.91
CA PHE A 53 16.99 12.01 11.46
C PHE A 53 18.33 11.61 10.83
N LYS A 54 18.25 10.90 9.71
CA LYS A 54 19.38 10.62 8.83
C LYS A 54 19.02 10.95 7.39
N ARG A 55 19.83 11.80 6.75
CA ARG A 55 19.69 12.01 5.31
C ARG A 55 20.09 10.75 4.57
N VAL A 56 19.25 10.28 3.65
CA VAL A 56 19.52 9.12 2.81
C VAL A 56 18.89 9.30 1.44
N ASP A 57 19.68 9.06 0.39
CA ASP A 57 19.19 8.93 -0.97
C ASP A 57 19.26 7.46 -1.38
N VAL A 58 18.11 6.84 -1.58
CA VAL A 58 18.01 5.42 -1.95
C VAL A 58 18.78 5.11 -3.25
N ASN A 59 18.94 6.08 -4.13
CA ASN A 59 19.73 5.92 -5.35
C ASN A 59 21.25 5.77 -5.06
N ASN A 60 21.73 6.23 -3.90
CA ASN A 60 23.07 5.95 -3.41
C ASN A 60 23.08 4.64 -2.62
N LYS A 61 23.26 3.53 -3.35
CA LYS A 61 23.16 2.17 -2.79
C LYS A 61 24.11 1.95 -1.61
N GLU A 62 25.35 2.40 -1.73
CA GLU A 62 26.38 2.15 -0.71
C GLU A 62 26.04 2.81 0.63
N GLU A 63 25.64 4.09 0.61
CA GLU A 63 25.23 4.82 1.80
C GLU A 63 23.95 4.24 2.40
N THR A 64 22.99 3.86 1.54
CA THR A 64 21.72 3.27 1.96
C THR A 64 21.95 1.92 2.68
N VAL A 65 22.78 1.05 2.12
CA VAL A 65 23.14 -0.24 2.75
C VAL A 65 23.83 -0.02 4.09
N LYS A 66 24.80 0.91 4.17
CA LYS A 66 25.48 1.24 5.45
C LYS A 66 24.50 1.71 6.51
N LEU A 67 23.58 2.61 6.15
CA LEU A 67 22.55 3.08 7.08
C LEU A 67 21.63 1.94 7.52
N MET A 68 21.19 1.09 6.61
CA MET A 68 20.33 -0.05 6.92
C MET A 68 21.01 -1.08 7.83
N GLN A 69 22.33 -1.28 7.73
CA GLN A 69 23.11 -2.16 8.60
C GLN A 69 23.13 -1.72 10.08
N GLU A 70 22.86 -0.45 10.36
CA GLU A 70 22.76 0.09 11.71
C GLU A 70 21.39 -0.22 12.38
N HIS A 71 20.43 -0.80 11.61
CA HIS A 71 19.06 -1.03 12.02
C HIS A 71 18.67 -2.52 11.96
N ASP A 72 17.75 -2.92 12.82
CA ASP A 72 17.22 -4.28 12.86
C ASP A 72 16.14 -4.52 11.80
N ILE A 73 15.37 -3.48 11.51
CA ILE A 73 14.24 -3.50 10.57
C ILE A 73 14.10 -2.18 9.84
N VAL A 74 13.70 -2.24 8.57
CA VAL A 74 13.33 -1.10 7.74
C VAL A 74 11.82 -1.12 7.49
N MET A 75 11.17 -0.04 7.83
CA MET A 75 9.79 0.28 7.46
C MET A 75 9.86 1.22 6.26
N ASP A 76 9.62 0.70 5.06
CA ASP A 76 9.85 1.42 3.80
C ASP A 76 8.55 2.04 3.27
N GLY A 77 8.47 3.36 3.35
CA GLY A 77 7.41 4.18 2.78
C GLY A 77 7.84 5.00 1.55
N THR A 78 8.87 4.55 0.84
CA THR A 78 9.32 5.20 -0.40
C THR A 78 8.30 5.04 -1.55
N THR A 79 8.55 5.70 -2.67
CA THR A 79 7.70 5.62 -3.85
C THR A 79 7.84 4.26 -4.55
N LEU A 80 6.83 3.89 -5.34
CA LEU A 80 6.80 2.64 -6.10
C LEU A 80 8.07 2.45 -6.96
N SER A 81 8.52 3.50 -7.60
CA SER A 81 9.73 3.51 -8.46
C SER A 81 11.04 3.21 -7.71
N LEU A 82 11.09 3.39 -6.38
CA LEU A 82 12.28 3.12 -5.57
C LEU A 82 12.26 1.78 -4.84
N ASN A 83 11.14 1.06 -4.85
CA ASN A 83 10.95 -0.16 -4.04
C ASN A 83 11.93 -1.29 -4.41
N ASP A 84 12.23 -1.47 -5.67
CA ASP A 84 13.20 -2.50 -6.08
C ASP A 84 14.58 -2.21 -5.50
N GLN A 85 15.01 -0.97 -5.60
CA GLN A 85 16.30 -0.52 -5.07
C GLN A 85 16.36 -0.62 -3.54
N SER A 86 15.32 -0.17 -2.84
CA SER A 86 15.27 -0.24 -1.37
C SER A 86 15.24 -1.68 -0.86
N THR A 87 14.48 -2.56 -1.52
CA THR A 87 14.44 -4.00 -1.18
C THR A 87 15.80 -4.68 -1.41
N ALA A 88 16.48 -4.35 -2.52
CA ALA A 88 17.85 -4.82 -2.76
C ALA A 88 18.81 -4.39 -1.66
N CYS A 89 18.73 -3.12 -1.22
CA CYS A 89 19.54 -2.61 -0.12
C CYS A 89 19.24 -3.31 1.21
N MET A 90 17.97 -3.56 1.53
CA MET A 90 17.57 -4.32 2.72
C MET A 90 18.12 -5.76 2.71
N ALA A 91 18.00 -6.44 1.57
CA ALA A 91 18.55 -7.79 1.39
C ALA A 91 20.05 -7.83 1.60
N GLU A 92 20.81 -6.86 1.02
CA GLU A 92 22.25 -6.75 1.16
C GLU A 92 22.68 -6.34 2.57
N ALA A 93 21.97 -5.42 3.20
CA ALA A 93 22.25 -5.00 4.57
C ALA A 93 21.98 -6.12 5.60
N GLY A 94 21.07 -7.03 5.30
CA GLY A 94 20.69 -8.12 6.20
C GLY A 94 19.83 -7.64 7.37
N CYS A 95 18.91 -6.73 7.13
CA CYS A 95 17.87 -6.32 8.06
C CYS A 95 16.50 -6.93 7.68
N HIS A 96 15.55 -6.88 8.60
CA HIS A 96 14.15 -7.17 8.27
C HIS A 96 13.55 -6.03 7.47
N GLY A 97 12.49 -6.31 6.71
CA GLY A 97 11.80 -5.29 5.91
C GLY A 97 10.30 -5.44 5.88
N ILE A 98 9.63 -4.32 5.68
CA ILE A 98 8.21 -4.23 5.36
C ILE A 98 8.00 -3.00 4.48
N ASN A 99 7.12 -3.08 3.48
CA ASN A 99 6.79 -1.95 2.63
C ASN A 99 5.31 -1.93 2.24
N LEU A 100 4.91 -0.89 1.49
CA LEU A 100 3.54 -0.72 1.00
C LEU A 100 3.34 -1.26 -0.42
N ASN A 101 4.41 -1.71 -1.08
CA ASN A 101 4.37 -2.26 -2.43
C ASN A 101 4.16 -3.77 -2.39
N GLY A 102 3.31 -4.31 -3.20
CA GLY A 102 3.05 -5.75 -3.26
C GLY A 102 2.99 -6.25 -4.71
N PHE A 103 3.63 -5.57 -5.64
CA PHE A 103 3.52 -5.90 -7.07
C PHE A 103 4.41 -7.05 -7.55
N GLY A 104 5.19 -7.66 -6.65
CA GLY A 104 5.76 -8.99 -6.88
C GLY A 104 7.22 -9.05 -7.29
N ASP A 105 7.88 -7.93 -7.56
CA ASP A 105 9.30 -7.93 -7.98
C ASP A 105 10.24 -8.28 -6.82
N GLU A 106 9.81 -8.07 -5.59
CA GLU A 106 10.59 -8.32 -4.38
C GLU A 106 10.91 -9.80 -4.15
N TYR A 107 10.11 -10.73 -4.70
CA TYR A 107 10.33 -12.19 -4.54
C TYR A 107 11.66 -12.67 -5.14
N LYS A 108 12.27 -11.92 -6.05
CA LYS A 108 13.61 -12.22 -6.56
C LYS A 108 14.69 -12.16 -5.47
N TYR A 109 14.44 -11.44 -4.36
CA TYR A 109 15.35 -11.32 -3.21
C TYR A 109 15.05 -12.35 -2.09
N ASP A 110 14.09 -13.27 -2.29
CA ASP A 110 13.69 -14.26 -1.28
C ASP A 110 14.86 -15.08 -0.75
N ARG A 111 15.76 -15.52 -1.65
CA ARG A 111 16.94 -16.31 -1.29
C ARG A 111 17.91 -15.54 -0.41
N GLU A 112 18.15 -14.27 -0.69
CA GLU A 112 19.03 -13.40 0.06
C GLU A 112 18.52 -13.18 1.48
N PHE A 113 17.23 -12.86 1.64
CA PHE A 113 16.60 -12.74 2.95
C PHE A 113 16.66 -14.06 3.74
N LYS A 114 16.37 -15.21 3.12
CA LYS A 114 16.48 -16.53 3.74
C LYS A 114 17.88 -16.84 4.23
N ASN A 115 18.89 -16.61 3.40
CA ASN A 115 20.28 -16.87 3.72
C ASN A 115 20.77 -16.04 4.92
N ARG A 116 20.21 -14.87 5.14
CA ARG A 116 20.51 -13.99 6.29
C ARG A 116 19.58 -14.20 7.49
N GLY A 117 18.63 -15.14 7.40
CA GLY A 117 17.65 -15.39 8.45
C GLY A 117 16.68 -14.21 8.68
N LYS A 118 16.43 -13.42 7.63
CA LYS A 118 15.59 -12.23 7.69
C LYS A 118 14.24 -12.44 7.01
N THR A 119 13.31 -11.56 7.32
CA THR A 119 11.94 -11.57 6.80
C THR A 119 11.67 -10.23 6.15
N HIS A 120 11.13 -10.24 4.94
CA HIS A 120 10.56 -9.08 4.27
C HIS A 120 9.11 -9.35 3.93
N VAL A 121 8.22 -8.43 4.27
CA VAL A 121 6.78 -8.51 3.96
C VAL A 121 6.42 -7.34 3.06
N PRO A 122 6.26 -7.57 1.74
CA PRO A 122 5.82 -6.55 0.82
C PRO A 122 4.30 -6.34 0.92
N GLY A 123 3.83 -5.12 0.62
CA GLY A 123 2.41 -4.83 0.47
C GLY A 123 1.61 -4.88 1.76
N PHE A 124 2.10 -4.27 2.84
CA PHE A 124 1.36 -4.29 4.11
C PHE A 124 0.94 -2.91 4.59
N GLY A 125 -0.17 -2.45 4.03
CA GLY A 125 -0.87 -1.22 4.40
C GLY A 125 -2.36 -1.45 4.61
N MET A 126 -3.19 -0.63 3.99
CA MET A 126 -4.65 -0.78 4.04
C MET A 126 -5.14 -1.78 2.96
N THR A 127 -4.73 -1.54 1.72
CA THR A 127 -4.96 -2.39 0.56
C THR A 127 -3.74 -2.22 -0.35
N PRO A 128 -2.92 -3.24 -0.50
CA PRO A 128 -2.90 -4.51 0.21
C PRO A 128 -2.54 -4.38 1.70
N GLY A 129 -2.69 -5.45 2.46
CA GLY A 129 -2.34 -5.60 3.86
C GLY A 129 -3.55 -5.88 4.75
N THR A 130 -4.28 -4.88 5.19
CA THR A 130 -5.51 -5.09 5.99
C THR A 130 -6.54 -5.92 5.21
N THR A 131 -6.68 -5.71 3.92
CA THR A 131 -7.55 -6.53 3.06
C THR A 131 -7.11 -7.99 2.99
N ASP A 132 -5.81 -8.27 2.94
CA ASP A 132 -5.28 -9.64 2.99
C ASP A 132 -5.65 -10.31 4.31
N MET A 133 -5.55 -9.59 5.43
CA MET A 133 -5.96 -10.10 6.74
C MET A 133 -7.47 -10.33 6.82
N MET A 134 -8.29 -9.50 6.19
CA MET A 134 -9.74 -9.71 6.11
C MET A 134 -10.07 -10.95 5.28
N VAL A 135 -9.39 -11.15 4.14
CA VAL A 135 -9.53 -12.36 3.31
C VAL A 135 -9.13 -13.60 4.11
N LYS A 136 -7.93 -13.58 4.72
CA LYS A 136 -7.42 -14.67 5.55
C LYS A 136 -8.40 -15.01 6.68
N TYR A 137 -8.82 -14.03 7.46
CA TYR A 137 -9.74 -14.23 8.58
C TYR A 137 -11.05 -14.91 8.15
N ALA A 138 -11.63 -14.50 7.03
CA ALA A 138 -12.84 -15.11 6.50
C ALA A 138 -12.58 -16.54 5.97
N ALA A 139 -11.53 -16.69 5.17
CA ALA A 139 -11.19 -17.95 4.51
C ALA A 139 -10.77 -19.04 5.50
N ASP A 140 -10.09 -18.70 6.60
CA ASP A 140 -9.67 -19.69 7.62
C ASP A 140 -10.86 -20.30 8.36
N GLN A 141 -12.03 -19.67 8.31
CA GLN A 141 -13.26 -20.21 8.88
C GLN A 141 -14.02 -21.15 7.93
N MET A 142 -13.53 -21.32 6.70
CA MET A 142 -14.15 -22.12 5.64
C MET A 142 -13.33 -23.36 5.31
N GLU A 143 -13.99 -24.43 4.90
CA GLU A 143 -13.35 -25.65 4.40
C GLU A 143 -12.87 -25.46 2.96
N THR A 144 -13.73 -24.86 2.12
CA THR A 144 -13.39 -24.44 0.75
C THR A 144 -13.70 -22.98 0.56
N VAL A 145 -13.00 -22.34 -0.39
CA VAL A 145 -13.27 -20.97 -0.80
C VAL A 145 -13.52 -20.98 -2.31
N GLU A 146 -14.67 -20.49 -2.72
CA GLU A 146 -15.04 -20.40 -4.14
C GLU A 146 -14.72 -19.01 -4.72
N ILE A 147 -15.06 -17.95 -3.99
CA ILE A 147 -14.99 -16.58 -4.46
C ILE A 147 -14.36 -15.67 -3.40
N VAL A 148 -13.45 -14.83 -3.82
CA VAL A 148 -12.90 -13.70 -3.05
C VAL A 148 -13.12 -12.41 -3.84
N ARG A 149 -13.70 -11.40 -3.21
CA ARG A 149 -13.87 -10.06 -3.77
C ARG A 149 -13.41 -9.03 -2.77
N VAL A 150 -12.35 -8.34 -3.12
CA VAL A 150 -11.83 -7.21 -2.37
C VAL A 150 -12.30 -5.92 -3.04
N SER A 151 -12.84 -5.01 -2.25
CA SER A 151 -13.31 -3.71 -2.73
C SER A 151 -12.89 -2.62 -1.76
N HIS A 152 -12.43 -1.50 -2.30
CA HIS A 152 -12.09 -0.35 -1.47
C HIS A 152 -12.54 0.97 -2.08
N GLY A 153 -12.72 1.97 -1.21
CA GLY A 153 -12.89 3.37 -1.57
C GLY A 153 -11.83 4.23 -0.90
N ALA A 154 -10.98 4.86 -1.71
CA ALA A 154 -9.93 5.76 -1.24
C ALA A 154 -10.35 7.21 -1.47
N PHE A 155 -11.02 7.80 -0.48
CA PHE A 155 -11.58 9.15 -0.56
C PHE A 155 -10.52 10.17 -0.12
N ARG A 156 -9.84 10.74 -1.09
CA ARG A 156 -8.75 11.71 -0.94
C ARG A 156 -8.69 12.64 -2.16
N PRO A 157 -7.99 13.79 -2.06
CA PRO A 157 -7.66 14.57 -3.24
C PRO A 157 -6.94 13.73 -4.30
N ILE A 158 -7.17 14.01 -5.58
CA ILE A 158 -6.55 13.24 -6.67
C ILE A 158 -5.02 13.37 -6.66
N ALA A 159 -4.53 14.58 -6.39
CA ALA A 159 -3.11 14.91 -6.34
C ALA A 159 -2.62 15.10 -4.90
N PHE A 160 -2.85 14.12 -4.06
CA PHE A 160 -2.51 14.16 -2.64
C PHE A 160 -0.99 14.23 -2.38
N SER A 161 -0.21 13.51 -3.17
CA SER A 161 1.25 13.51 -3.18
C SER A 161 1.78 12.96 -4.51
N ALA A 162 3.07 13.13 -4.78
CA ALA A 162 3.72 12.57 -5.98
C ALA A 162 3.52 11.04 -6.07
N SER A 163 3.78 10.32 -4.98
CA SER A 163 3.60 8.86 -4.92
C SER A 163 2.16 8.42 -5.21
N ILE A 164 1.17 9.15 -4.70
CA ILE A 164 -0.24 8.85 -4.94
C ILE A 164 -0.62 9.11 -6.40
N THR A 165 -0.06 10.14 -7.01
CA THR A 165 -0.28 10.39 -8.44
C THR A 165 0.35 9.30 -9.31
N GLU A 166 1.56 8.86 -8.96
CA GLU A 166 2.23 7.72 -9.60
C GLU A 166 1.38 6.44 -9.50
N THR A 167 0.90 6.10 -8.32
CA THR A 167 0.02 4.94 -8.10
C THR A 167 -1.27 5.03 -8.92
N THR A 168 -1.92 6.19 -8.96
CA THR A 168 -3.16 6.39 -9.73
C THR A 168 -2.91 6.19 -11.23
N THR A 169 -1.77 6.69 -11.73
CA THR A 169 -1.36 6.47 -13.14
C THR A 169 -1.15 4.98 -13.40
N TYR A 170 -0.41 4.30 -12.53
CA TYR A 170 -0.17 2.87 -12.63
C TYR A 170 -1.48 2.06 -12.68
N GLU A 171 -2.42 2.38 -11.82
CA GLU A 171 -3.68 1.64 -11.72
C GLU A 171 -4.57 1.73 -12.97
N TYR A 172 -4.43 2.79 -13.77
CA TYR A 172 -5.25 3.02 -14.97
C TYR A 172 -4.46 3.08 -16.29
N ASP A 173 -3.14 2.89 -16.28
CA ASP A 173 -2.37 2.79 -17.50
C ASP A 173 -2.75 1.51 -18.28
N PRO A 174 -3.25 1.62 -19.51
CA PRO A 174 -3.63 0.46 -20.31
C PRO A 174 -2.45 -0.42 -20.72
N ASN A 175 -1.22 0.10 -20.72
CA ASN A 175 -0.03 -0.61 -21.13
C ASN A 175 0.65 -1.39 -19.99
N LEU A 176 0.26 -1.13 -18.73
CA LEU A 176 0.87 -1.83 -17.60
C LEU A 176 0.25 -3.21 -17.39
N PRO A 177 1.07 -4.27 -17.33
CA PRO A 177 0.61 -5.59 -16.94
C PRO A 177 0.23 -5.62 -15.46
N GLY A 178 -0.62 -6.55 -15.06
CA GLY A 178 -0.93 -6.77 -13.63
C GLY A 178 -2.34 -6.40 -13.22
N ARG A 179 -3.12 -5.69 -14.06
CA ARG A 179 -4.57 -5.58 -13.84
C ARG A 179 -5.21 -6.90 -14.26
N VAL A 180 -5.27 -7.82 -13.31
CA VAL A 180 -5.75 -9.17 -13.55
C VAL A 180 -6.84 -9.55 -12.59
N VAL A 181 -7.71 -10.46 -13.02
CA VAL A 181 -8.55 -11.27 -12.15
C VAL A 181 -8.03 -12.70 -12.17
N TYR A 182 -8.22 -13.43 -11.09
CA TYR A 182 -7.98 -14.87 -11.08
C TYR A 182 -9.31 -15.59 -11.34
N GLU A 183 -9.39 -16.35 -12.41
CA GLU A 183 -10.57 -17.13 -12.79
C GLU A 183 -10.16 -18.56 -13.17
N ASP A 184 -10.75 -19.54 -12.48
CA ASP A 184 -10.57 -20.99 -12.75
C ASP A 184 -9.10 -21.40 -12.96
N GLY A 185 -8.21 -20.96 -12.08
CA GLY A 185 -6.79 -21.33 -12.10
C GLY A 185 -5.90 -20.44 -12.97
N LYS A 186 -6.42 -19.36 -13.58
CA LYS A 186 -5.67 -18.50 -14.49
C LYS A 186 -5.79 -17.03 -14.10
N PHE A 187 -4.72 -16.29 -14.30
CA PHE A 187 -4.74 -14.83 -14.26
C PHE A 187 -5.13 -14.28 -15.63
N ILE A 188 -6.24 -13.54 -15.68
CA ILE A 188 -6.80 -12.97 -16.90
C ILE A 188 -6.62 -11.46 -16.87
N GLN A 189 -5.89 -10.92 -17.85
CA GLN A 189 -5.70 -9.47 -18.02
C GLN A 189 -7.05 -8.80 -18.30
N VAL A 190 -7.27 -7.65 -17.68
CA VAL A 190 -8.52 -6.87 -17.79
C VAL A 190 -8.16 -5.43 -18.15
N GLU A 191 -8.89 -4.84 -19.09
CA GLU A 191 -8.73 -3.43 -19.47
C GLU A 191 -9.19 -2.48 -18.33
N PRO A 192 -8.60 -1.28 -18.23
CA PRO A 192 -9.11 -0.25 -17.34
C PRO A 192 -10.61 0.00 -17.57
N PHE A 193 -11.34 0.25 -16.48
CA PHE A 193 -12.79 0.47 -16.49
C PHE A 193 -13.67 -0.69 -16.98
N ALA A 194 -13.09 -1.85 -17.31
CA ALA A 194 -13.88 -3.03 -17.65
C ALA A 194 -14.54 -3.64 -16.41
N ARG A 195 -15.59 -4.44 -16.64
CA ARG A 195 -16.32 -5.21 -15.63
C ARG A 195 -16.78 -4.36 -14.43
N PRO A 196 -17.49 -3.22 -14.61
CA PRO A 196 -17.93 -2.39 -13.50
C PRO A 196 -18.88 -3.17 -12.58
N ARG A 197 -18.83 -2.85 -11.30
CA ARG A 197 -19.72 -3.41 -10.29
C ARG A 197 -20.10 -2.34 -9.28
N GLU A 198 -21.39 -2.23 -8.97
CA GLU A 198 -21.89 -1.38 -7.91
C GLU A 198 -21.61 -2.04 -6.56
N ILE A 199 -20.82 -1.37 -5.73
CA ILE A 199 -20.45 -1.82 -4.39
C ILE A 199 -20.93 -0.80 -3.36
N ARG A 200 -21.67 -1.28 -2.38
CA ARG A 200 -22.07 -0.47 -1.24
C ARG A 200 -20.99 -0.49 -0.18
N LEU A 201 -20.26 0.59 -0.09
CA LEU A 201 -19.32 0.82 0.99
C LEU A 201 -20.04 1.22 2.28
N PRO A 202 -19.42 1.02 3.46
CA PRO A 202 -19.97 1.49 4.73
C PRO A 202 -20.24 3.00 4.74
N ARG A 203 -21.14 3.45 5.59
CA ARG A 203 -21.36 4.90 5.80
C ARG A 203 -20.07 5.56 6.28
N PRO A 204 -19.77 6.80 5.86
CA PRO A 204 -20.61 7.71 5.06
C PRO A 204 -20.44 7.58 3.54
N TYR A 205 -19.65 6.62 3.04
CA TYR A 205 -19.17 6.58 1.66
C TYR A 205 -20.23 6.20 0.63
N GLY A 206 -21.18 5.31 0.94
CA GLY A 206 -22.29 4.99 0.05
C GLY A 206 -21.96 4.00 -1.08
N THR A 207 -22.79 3.99 -2.13
CA THR A 207 -22.67 3.06 -3.27
C THR A 207 -21.92 3.72 -4.42
N HIS A 208 -20.94 3.00 -4.98
CA HIS A 208 -20.12 3.46 -6.08
C HIS A 208 -19.89 2.36 -7.11
N SER A 209 -19.84 2.76 -8.37
CA SER A 209 -19.25 1.93 -9.44
C SER A 209 -17.77 1.73 -9.17
N GLN A 210 -17.35 0.47 -9.07
CA GLN A 210 -15.97 0.09 -8.85
C GLN A 210 -15.44 -0.73 -10.01
N TYR A 211 -14.15 -0.58 -10.27
CA TYR A 211 -13.47 -1.19 -11.40
C TYR A 211 -12.31 -2.05 -10.94
N ILE A 212 -11.97 -3.07 -11.73
CA ILE A 212 -10.79 -3.90 -11.48
C ILE A 212 -9.54 -3.01 -11.52
N ILE A 213 -8.69 -3.17 -10.52
CA ILE A 213 -7.41 -2.50 -10.43
C ILE A 213 -6.27 -3.52 -10.27
N PRO A 214 -5.04 -3.18 -10.67
CA PRO A 214 -3.88 -4.03 -10.42
C PRO A 214 -3.50 -3.93 -8.94
N HIS A 215 -3.79 -4.99 -8.18
CA HIS A 215 -3.46 -5.06 -6.77
C HIS A 215 -2.93 -6.43 -6.37
N ALA A 216 -2.09 -6.46 -5.34
CA ALA A 216 -1.37 -7.64 -4.91
C ALA A 216 -2.28 -8.77 -4.44
N GLU A 217 -3.39 -8.45 -3.78
CA GLU A 217 -4.33 -9.41 -3.19
C GLU A 217 -4.84 -10.43 -4.20
N THR A 218 -4.94 -10.07 -5.51
CA THR A 218 -5.32 -11.04 -6.53
C THR A 218 -4.32 -12.21 -6.60
N LYS A 219 -3.03 -11.93 -6.44
CA LYS A 219 -1.95 -12.92 -6.51
C LYS A 219 -1.69 -13.57 -5.17
N THR A 220 -1.65 -12.80 -4.09
CA THR A 220 -1.34 -13.30 -2.75
C THR A 220 -2.45 -14.21 -2.24
N ALA A 221 -3.73 -13.82 -2.40
CA ALA A 221 -4.86 -14.66 -2.06
C ALA A 221 -4.92 -15.95 -2.93
N ALA A 222 -4.58 -15.88 -4.23
CA ALA A 222 -4.52 -17.07 -5.07
C ALA A 222 -3.46 -18.06 -4.56
N GLN A 223 -2.31 -17.55 -4.14
CA GLN A 223 -1.25 -18.36 -3.53
C GLN A 223 -1.69 -18.96 -2.19
N TYR A 224 -2.24 -18.12 -1.30
CA TYR A 224 -2.70 -18.53 0.03
C TYR A 224 -3.83 -19.57 -0.04
N LEU A 225 -4.80 -19.37 -0.93
CA LEU A 225 -6.00 -20.18 -1.05
C LEU A 225 -5.88 -21.33 -2.06
N SER A 226 -4.69 -21.58 -2.61
CA SER A 226 -4.47 -22.61 -3.63
C SER A 226 -4.99 -23.99 -3.23
N HIS A 227 -4.96 -24.32 -1.93
CA HIS A 227 -5.44 -25.58 -1.37
C HIS A 227 -6.96 -25.61 -1.05
N LYS A 228 -7.67 -24.47 -1.19
CA LYS A 228 -9.10 -24.34 -0.83
C LYS A 228 -10.04 -24.34 -2.04
N GLY A 229 -9.52 -24.49 -3.27
CA GLY A 229 -10.32 -24.61 -4.48
C GLY A 229 -10.92 -23.30 -4.97
N VAL A 230 -10.26 -22.16 -4.71
CA VAL A 230 -10.71 -20.83 -5.16
C VAL A 230 -10.81 -20.76 -6.68
N ARG A 231 -11.92 -20.21 -7.16
CA ARG A 231 -12.22 -20.05 -8.59
C ARG A 231 -12.23 -18.62 -9.08
N LEU A 232 -12.57 -17.67 -8.22
CA LEU A 232 -12.59 -16.25 -8.57
C LEU A 232 -11.93 -15.43 -7.47
N ILE A 233 -10.95 -14.59 -7.86
CA ILE A 233 -10.42 -13.51 -7.02
C ILE A 233 -10.40 -12.25 -7.85
N GLU A 234 -11.02 -11.19 -7.34
CA GLU A 234 -11.02 -9.88 -7.95
C GLU A 234 -10.79 -8.78 -6.92
N VAL A 235 -10.02 -7.76 -7.31
CA VAL A 235 -9.81 -6.55 -6.51
C VAL A 235 -10.34 -5.34 -7.27
N ARG A 236 -11.12 -4.52 -6.60
CA ARG A 236 -11.79 -3.35 -7.16
C ARG A 236 -11.53 -2.13 -6.32
N GLY A 237 -11.42 -0.99 -6.97
CA GLY A 237 -11.24 0.29 -6.32
C GLY A 237 -12.17 1.37 -6.87
N THR A 238 -12.36 2.40 -6.04
CA THR A 238 -12.98 3.67 -6.42
C THR A 238 -12.35 4.83 -5.64
N TRP A 239 -12.44 6.00 -6.22
CA TRP A 239 -12.06 7.29 -5.65
C TRP A 239 -13.30 8.19 -5.62
N PRO A 240 -13.20 9.42 -5.07
CA PRO A 240 -14.31 10.36 -5.16
C PRO A 240 -14.86 10.48 -6.57
N PRO A 241 -16.18 10.60 -6.76
CA PRO A 241 -16.81 10.63 -8.09
C PRO A 241 -16.19 11.65 -9.05
N LYS A 242 -15.82 12.84 -8.57
CA LYS A 242 -15.14 13.87 -9.35
C LYS A 242 -13.77 13.39 -9.85
N ASN A 243 -13.01 12.68 -9.00
CA ASN A 243 -11.73 12.12 -9.37
C ASN A 243 -11.91 11.03 -10.44
N MET A 244 -12.90 10.14 -10.26
CA MET A 244 -13.20 9.09 -11.24
C MET A 244 -13.60 9.63 -12.61
N GLN A 245 -14.34 10.75 -12.64
CA GLN A 245 -14.67 11.44 -13.90
C GLN A 245 -13.42 11.95 -14.61
N LEU A 246 -12.50 12.58 -13.88
CA LEU A 246 -11.23 13.06 -14.46
C LEU A 246 -10.37 11.90 -14.95
N ILE A 247 -10.18 10.86 -14.14
CA ILE A 247 -9.39 9.69 -14.50
C ILE A 247 -9.96 9.02 -15.76
N LYS A 248 -11.28 8.86 -15.82
CA LYS A 248 -11.97 8.29 -16.99
C LYS A 248 -11.77 9.14 -18.24
N ALA A 249 -11.89 10.48 -18.12
CA ALA A 249 -11.64 11.38 -19.23
C ALA A 249 -10.19 11.30 -19.72
N LEU A 250 -9.22 11.30 -18.82
CA LEU A 250 -7.80 11.16 -19.18
C LEU A 250 -7.52 9.82 -19.87
N TYR A 251 -8.16 8.74 -19.41
CA TYR A 251 -8.07 7.44 -20.06
C TYR A 251 -8.69 7.45 -21.46
N ASP A 252 -9.91 7.94 -21.61
CA ASP A 252 -10.63 7.99 -22.90
C ASP A 252 -9.90 8.82 -23.96
N TRP A 253 -9.18 9.86 -23.53
CA TRP A 253 -8.36 10.70 -24.39
C TRP A 253 -6.93 10.15 -24.60
N GLY A 254 -6.60 9.01 -23.99
CA GLY A 254 -5.29 8.36 -24.14
C GLY A 254 -4.15 9.03 -23.38
N PHE A 255 -4.44 9.89 -22.38
CA PHE A 255 -3.42 10.54 -21.56
C PHE A 255 -2.86 9.65 -20.44
N MET A 256 -3.58 8.57 -20.06
CA MET A 256 -3.14 7.64 -19.01
C MET A 256 -2.03 6.71 -19.53
N ARG A 257 -0.89 7.28 -19.92
CA ARG A 257 0.29 6.61 -20.44
C ARG A 257 1.54 7.31 -19.97
N ASN A 258 2.64 6.56 -19.90
CA ASN A 258 3.97 7.11 -19.60
C ASN A 258 4.70 7.68 -20.83
N ASP A 259 3.97 7.97 -21.90
CA ASP A 259 4.55 8.55 -23.11
C ASP A 259 5.11 9.94 -22.85
N LYS A 260 6.26 10.20 -23.44
CA LYS A 260 6.86 11.53 -23.41
C LYS A 260 6.59 12.25 -24.72
N VAL A 261 6.29 13.53 -24.63
CA VAL A 261 6.14 14.41 -25.79
C VAL A 261 7.18 15.51 -25.76
N LYS A 262 7.63 15.92 -26.91
CA LYS A 262 8.56 17.03 -27.04
C LYS A 262 7.80 18.37 -27.05
N VAL A 263 8.04 19.19 -26.05
CA VAL A 263 7.50 20.56 -25.96
C VAL A 263 8.68 21.53 -26.07
N GLY A 264 8.82 22.16 -27.24
CA GLY A 264 10.03 22.91 -27.56
C GLY A 264 11.27 21.99 -27.57
N ASN A 265 12.23 22.25 -26.69
CA ASN A 265 13.46 21.46 -26.55
C ASN A 265 13.44 20.50 -25.34
N VAL A 266 12.31 20.36 -24.66
CA VAL A 266 12.18 19.53 -23.45
C VAL A 266 11.26 18.35 -23.72
N GLU A 267 11.66 17.15 -23.30
CA GLU A 267 10.77 15.99 -23.24
C GLU A 267 9.96 16.02 -21.94
N VAL A 268 8.63 15.93 -22.06
CA VAL A 268 7.70 16.01 -20.94
C VAL A 268 6.85 14.74 -20.91
N GLY A 269 6.81 14.06 -19.77
CA GLY A 269 5.83 13.02 -19.49
C GLY A 269 4.46 13.65 -19.24
N ILE A 270 3.45 13.21 -19.98
CA ILE A 270 2.11 13.82 -19.92
C ILE A 270 1.52 13.69 -18.52
N MET A 271 1.53 12.48 -17.96
CA MET A 271 0.97 12.23 -16.63
C MET A 271 1.79 12.90 -15.53
N ASP A 272 3.11 13.01 -15.67
CA ASP A 272 3.96 13.77 -14.75
C ASP A 272 3.56 15.26 -14.71
N ALA A 273 3.35 15.84 -15.90
CA ALA A 273 2.94 17.24 -16.01
C ALA A 273 1.54 17.47 -15.41
N ILE A 274 0.58 16.60 -15.72
CA ILE A 274 -0.78 16.66 -15.16
C ILE A 274 -0.75 16.50 -13.63
N GLY A 275 -0.03 15.52 -13.11
CA GLY A 275 0.11 15.28 -11.69
C GLY A 275 0.72 16.46 -10.95
N ARG A 276 1.79 17.05 -11.48
CA ARG A 276 2.43 18.24 -10.90
C ARG A 276 1.51 19.47 -10.94
N TYR A 277 0.78 19.66 -12.04
CA TYR A 277 -0.21 20.73 -12.13
C TYR A 277 -1.32 20.56 -11.09
N LEU A 278 -1.92 19.37 -11.00
CA LEU A 278 -2.98 19.07 -10.04
C LEU A 278 -2.53 19.23 -8.57
N MET A 279 -1.26 18.98 -8.27
CA MET A 279 -0.70 19.23 -6.92
C MET A 279 -0.64 20.71 -6.56
N GLN A 280 -0.64 21.60 -7.53
CA GLN A 280 -0.64 23.06 -7.34
C GLN A 280 -2.03 23.66 -7.49
N ALA A 281 -2.91 23.03 -8.26
CA ALA A 281 -4.26 23.50 -8.51
C ALA A 281 -5.16 23.27 -7.28
N PRO A 282 -5.93 24.29 -6.83
CA PRO A 282 -6.85 24.16 -5.70
C PRO A 282 -7.86 23.00 -5.88
N GLU A 283 -8.35 22.80 -7.10
CA GLU A 283 -9.32 21.77 -7.45
C GLU A 283 -8.75 20.35 -7.27
N GLY A 284 -7.44 20.17 -7.42
CA GLY A 284 -6.74 18.91 -7.20
C GLY A 284 -6.58 18.54 -5.71
N GLN A 285 -6.81 19.50 -4.81
CA GLN A 285 -6.61 19.35 -3.38
C GLN A 285 -7.90 19.19 -2.58
N THR A 286 -9.05 19.16 -3.22
CA THR A 286 -10.37 19.12 -2.55
C THR A 286 -11.07 17.77 -2.76
N THR A 287 -11.81 17.35 -1.73
CA THR A 287 -12.75 16.24 -1.77
C THR A 287 -13.83 16.45 -0.71
N ASP A 288 -15.07 16.09 -1.03
CA ASP A 288 -16.20 16.20 -0.10
C ASP A 288 -16.13 15.16 1.02
N LEU A 289 -15.56 14.00 0.72
CA LEU A 289 -15.30 12.95 1.69
C LEU A 289 -13.79 12.71 1.78
N TYR A 290 -13.30 12.51 3.00
CA TYR A 290 -11.90 12.20 3.24
C TYR A 290 -11.78 11.00 4.18
N GLY A 291 -11.18 9.93 3.70
CA GLY A 291 -10.99 8.71 4.47
C GLY A 291 -10.84 7.47 3.61
N TYR A 292 -11.11 6.31 4.22
CA TYR A 292 -10.95 5.02 3.56
C TYR A 292 -12.06 4.06 3.98
N ALA A 293 -12.52 3.23 3.05
CA ALA A 293 -13.51 2.20 3.31
C ALA A 293 -13.15 0.90 2.62
N LEU A 294 -13.31 -0.22 3.31
CA LEU A 294 -13.09 -1.57 2.78
C LEU A 294 -14.38 -2.37 2.80
N HIS A 295 -14.52 -3.24 1.81
CA HIS A 295 -15.56 -4.25 1.71
C HIS A 295 -14.95 -5.51 1.11
N VAL A 296 -14.84 -6.57 1.91
CA VAL A 296 -14.30 -7.87 1.50
C VAL A 296 -15.39 -8.92 1.60
N GLU A 297 -15.64 -9.62 0.50
CA GLU A 297 -16.60 -10.70 0.39
C GLU A 297 -15.86 -12.00 0.12
N VAL A 298 -16.06 -13.01 0.97
CA VAL A 298 -15.52 -14.36 0.78
C VAL A 298 -16.67 -15.37 0.80
N ILE A 299 -16.79 -16.18 -0.23
CA ILE A 299 -17.82 -17.21 -0.39
C ILE A 299 -17.16 -18.56 -0.48
N GLY A 300 -17.65 -19.52 0.29
CA GLY A 300 -17.15 -20.88 0.34
C GLY A 300 -18.09 -21.83 1.05
N THR A 301 -17.55 -22.91 1.60
CA THR A 301 -18.33 -23.93 2.33
C THR A 301 -17.79 -24.21 3.72
N LYS A 302 -18.68 -24.59 4.62
CA LYS A 302 -18.36 -25.14 5.94
C LYS A 302 -19.41 -26.16 6.32
N GLY A 303 -18.99 -27.38 6.72
CA GLY A 303 -19.92 -28.48 7.03
C GLY A 303 -20.84 -28.82 5.85
N GLY A 304 -20.35 -28.77 4.63
CA GLY A 304 -21.11 -29.01 3.40
C GLY A 304 -22.13 -27.92 3.04
N LYS A 305 -22.22 -26.82 3.81
CA LYS A 305 -23.15 -25.71 3.55
C LYS A 305 -22.39 -24.52 2.94
N LYS A 306 -23.01 -23.88 1.96
CA LYS A 306 -22.50 -22.61 1.40
C LYS A 306 -22.63 -21.52 2.44
N ILE A 307 -21.53 -20.78 2.68
CA ILE A 307 -21.47 -19.65 3.58
C ILE A 307 -20.83 -18.45 2.87
N GLN A 308 -21.18 -17.27 3.32
CA GLN A 308 -20.64 -16.01 2.84
C GLN A 308 -20.24 -15.16 4.05
N HIS A 309 -19.01 -14.67 4.04
CA HIS A 309 -18.56 -13.64 4.97
C HIS A 309 -18.41 -12.32 4.22
N ILE A 310 -18.99 -11.27 4.79
CA ILE A 310 -18.80 -9.89 4.36
C ILE A 310 -18.16 -9.15 5.51
N LEU A 311 -16.92 -8.70 5.30
CA LEU A 311 -16.19 -7.89 6.25
C LEU A 311 -16.10 -6.46 5.71
N THR A 312 -16.38 -5.50 6.57
CA THR A 312 -16.31 -4.08 6.22
C THR A 312 -15.48 -3.32 7.24
N HIS A 313 -14.79 -2.30 6.78
CA HIS A 313 -14.04 -1.41 7.62
C HIS A 313 -14.17 0.03 7.13
N THR A 314 -14.41 0.94 8.07
CA THR A 314 -14.34 2.39 7.84
C THR A 314 -13.38 3.00 8.83
N HIS A 315 -12.57 3.93 8.35
CA HIS A 315 -11.74 4.74 9.23
C HIS A 315 -12.49 6.02 9.62
N PRO A 316 -12.52 6.38 10.91
CA PRO A 316 -13.15 7.64 11.34
C PRO A 316 -12.53 8.84 10.66
N ALA A 317 -13.31 9.91 10.50
CA ALA A 317 -12.83 11.18 9.98
C ALA A 317 -11.72 11.80 10.87
N SER A 318 -10.94 12.71 10.31
CA SER A 318 -9.94 13.48 11.05
C SER A 318 -10.55 14.77 11.59
N ASP A 319 -11.58 14.64 12.42
CA ASP A 319 -12.37 15.73 13.01
C ASP A 319 -12.15 15.92 14.52
N GLY A 320 -11.14 15.23 15.08
CA GLY A 320 -10.85 15.25 16.51
C GLY A 320 -11.79 14.42 17.38
N SER A 321 -12.72 13.67 16.77
CA SER A 321 -13.68 12.83 17.50
C SER A 321 -13.03 11.61 18.17
N VAL A 322 -11.83 11.21 17.71
CA VAL A 322 -11.09 10.06 18.24
C VAL A 322 -9.86 10.54 18.99
N LYS A 323 -9.86 10.38 20.31
CA LYS A 323 -8.74 10.74 21.19
C LYS A 323 -7.46 9.99 20.77
N GLY A 324 -6.36 10.73 20.66
CA GLY A 324 -5.04 10.20 20.25
C GLY A 324 -4.82 10.22 18.73
N TRP A 325 -5.83 10.60 17.95
CA TRP A 325 -5.72 10.70 16.49
C TRP A 325 -5.76 12.14 15.97
N GLU A 326 -5.68 13.12 16.85
CA GLU A 326 -5.78 14.56 16.52
C GLU A 326 -4.71 15.01 15.51
N LYS A 327 -3.53 14.37 15.56
CA LYS A 327 -2.41 14.63 14.67
C LYS A 327 -2.44 13.81 13.37
N LEU A 328 -3.34 12.84 13.25
CA LEU A 328 -3.36 11.87 12.16
C LEU A 328 -4.52 12.15 11.20
N ARG A 329 -4.29 11.94 9.91
CA ARG A 329 -5.29 12.15 8.87
C ARG A 329 -5.97 10.84 8.47
N ALA A 330 -7.27 10.87 8.25
CA ALA A 330 -8.11 9.70 8.02
C ALA A 330 -7.62 8.77 6.89
N TYR A 331 -7.04 9.30 5.83
CA TYR A 331 -6.50 8.49 4.75
C TYR A 331 -5.11 7.92 5.08
N THR A 332 -4.17 8.75 5.51
CA THR A 332 -2.76 8.35 5.68
C THR A 332 -2.55 7.42 6.87
N ARG A 333 -3.26 7.64 7.98
CA ARG A 333 -3.15 6.75 9.15
C ARG A 333 -3.67 5.33 8.86
N CYS A 334 -4.73 5.18 8.05
CA CYS A 334 -5.22 3.84 7.75
C CYS A 334 -4.26 3.01 6.88
N VAL A 335 -3.33 3.65 6.19
CA VAL A 335 -2.23 2.96 5.49
C VAL A 335 -1.01 2.80 6.40
N GLY A 336 -0.67 3.84 7.17
CA GLY A 336 0.52 3.86 8.02
C GLY A 336 0.42 2.97 9.26
N ILE A 337 -0.72 2.96 9.95
CA ILE A 337 -0.90 2.17 11.17
C ILE A 337 -0.73 0.65 10.93
N PRO A 338 -1.35 0.02 9.92
CA PRO A 338 -1.07 -1.39 9.64
C PRO A 338 0.40 -1.67 9.36
N MET A 339 1.08 -0.81 8.60
CA MET A 339 2.51 -0.95 8.33
C MET A 339 3.33 -0.89 9.64
N ALA A 340 3.02 0.02 10.55
CA ALA A 340 3.66 0.12 11.86
C ALA A 340 3.40 -1.12 12.74
N ILE A 341 2.17 -1.66 12.74
CA ILE A 341 1.82 -2.90 13.44
C ILE A 341 2.62 -4.07 12.86
N GLY A 342 2.66 -4.23 11.53
CA GLY A 342 3.45 -5.27 10.87
C GLY A 342 4.93 -5.17 11.20
N THR A 343 5.49 -3.95 11.23
CA THR A 343 6.87 -3.68 11.65
C THR A 343 7.14 -4.21 13.07
N GLN A 344 6.26 -3.92 14.02
CA GLN A 344 6.38 -4.39 15.39
C GLN A 344 6.26 -5.93 15.50
N MET A 345 5.35 -6.54 14.73
CA MET A 345 5.18 -8.00 14.71
C MET A 345 6.41 -8.72 14.18
N ILE A 346 7.02 -8.22 13.10
CA ILE A 346 8.28 -8.75 12.56
C ILE A 346 9.40 -8.58 13.60
N ALA A 347 9.56 -7.38 14.13
CA ALA A 347 10.60 -7.05 15.12
C ALA A 347 10.48 -7.89 16.40
N SER A 348 9.26 -8.19 16.85
CA SER A 348 9.03 -9.02 18.04
C SER A 348 9.41 -10.49 17.86
N GLY A 349 9.80 -10.92 16.65
CA GLY A 349 10.11 -12.32 16.33
C GLY A 349 8.90 -13.26 16.32
N LYS A 350 7.68 -12.71 16.28
CA LYS A 350 6.45 -13.53 16.12
C LYS A 350 6.41 -14.21 14.76
N ILE A 351 6.92 -13.54 13.73
CA ILE A 351 7.01 -14.08 12.37
C ILE A 351 8.21 -15.02 12.28
N LYS A 352 7.95 -16.31 12.15
CA LYS A 352 9.01 -17.35 12.12
C LYS A 352 9.56 -17.61 10.74
N MET A 353 8.75 -17.38 9.70
CA MET A 353 9.16 -17.57 8.32
C MET A 353 10.24 -16.58 7.90
N LYS A 354 11.16 -17.02 7.05
CA LYS A 354 12.26 -16.23 6.51
C LYS A 354 12.15 -16.15 5.01
N GLY A 355 12.61 -15.05 4.44
CA GLY A 355 12.48 -14.75 3.02
C GLY A 355 11.54 -13.59 2.77
N VAL A 356 11.08 -13.47 1.53
CA VAL A 356 10.03 -12.55 1.11
C VAL A 356 8.68 -13.26 1.22
N ILE A 357 7.81 -12.80 2.10
CA ILE A 357 6.63 -13.54 2.54
C ILE A 357 5.38 -12.70 2.30
N ILE A 358 4.37 -13.29 1.66
CA ILE A 358 3.06 -12.64 1.50
C ILE A 358 2.41 -12.37 2.86
N PRO A 359 1.60 -11.32 2.99
CA PRO A 359 0.94 -10.96 4.25
C PRO A 359 0.18 -12.11 4.89
N GLU A 360 -0.58 -12.88 4.13
CA GLU A 360 -1.43 -13.98 4.64
C GLU A 360 -0.62 -15.12 5.29
N PHE A 361 0.65 -15.30 4.93
CA PHE A 361 1.52 -16.26 5.62
C PHE A 361 2.32 -15.64 6.76
N ALA A 362 2.52 -14.32 6.74
CA ALA A 362 3.29 -13.62 7.74
C ALA A 362 2.49 -13.36 9.03
N PHE A 363 1.21 -13.01 8.90
CA PHE A 363 0.37 -12.50 10.01
C PHE A 363 -0.88 -13.34 10.31
#